data_c468fa3312e20077aa63ae3a427b00a4
#
_entry.id   c468fa3312e20077aa63ae3a427b00a4
#
_cell.length_a   1.000
_cell.length_b   1.000
_cell.length_c   1.000
_cell.angle_alpha   90.00
_cell.angle_beta   90.00
_cell.angle_gamma   90.00
#
_symmetry.space_group_name_H-M   'P 1'
#
loop_
_entity.id
_entity.type
_entity.pdbx_description
1 polymer ?
#
loop_
_entity_poly.entity_id
_entity_poly.type
_entity_poly.pdbx_seq_one_letter_code
_entity_poly.pdbx_strand_id
1 'polypeptide(L)'
;MVLATQKGDTGATEQLQLAEGHPRIPQCGVSYAVGVDGIALSLIVMAAILTPICLLAAWNDVSEEGYSREKRYFALMLVLEAFMVGVFAATDVFLFYVFFEAMLIPVYFLIGLFGGPRRQYAAVKFLLFSLAGGLIMLVSVIAVYFAGPGGSDGFLIENLTGNLDASPEALRWMFVGFFIAFAVKAPMWPVHTWLPDAHTEAPTAGSVI
;
A
#
# COMPACT_ATOMS: atom_id res chain seq x y z
N MET A 1 -17.95 18.11 7.59
CA MET A 1 -18.61 17.21 6.62
C MET A 1 -19.12 18.10 5.50
N VAL A 2 -18.29 18.34 4.50
CA VAL A 2 -18.64 19.15 3.34
C VAL A 2 -18.86 18.17 2.18
N LEU A 3 -20.12 17.94 1.86
CA LEU A 3 -20.52 17.26 0.64
C LEU A 3 -20.13 18.15 -0.54
N ALA A 4 -19.05 17.81 -1.24
CA ALA A 4 -18.71 18.47 -2.48
C ALA A 4 -19.77 18.13 -3.52
N THR A 5 -20.45 19.16 -3.97
CA THR A 5 -21.52 19.16 -4.96
C THR A 5 -20.98 18.67 -6.30
N GLN A 6 -21.60 17.65 -6.86
CA GLN A 6 -21.42 17.19 -8.23
C GLN A 6 -21.51 18.34 -9.23
N LYS A 7 -20.50 18.45 -10.08
CA LYS A 7 -20.62 19.10 -11.37
C LYS A 7 -20.66 18.01 -12.43
N GLY A 8 -21.85 17.76 -12.96
CA GLY A 8 -22.04 16.79 -14.02
C GLY A 8 -21.32 17.20 -15.30
N ASP A 9 -20.66 16.25 -15.94
CA ASP A 9 -20.84 16.00 -17.37
C ASP A 9 -20.36 14.60 -17.77
N THR A 10 -21.20 13.97 -18.50
CA THR A 10 -21.18 12.83 -19.42
C THR A 10 -19.86 12.16 -19.79
N GLY A 11 -19.77 10.89 -19.44
CA GLY A 11 -18.80 9.92 -19.92
C GLY A 11 -18.39 9.01 -18.77
N ALA A 12 -18.53 7.70 -18.89
CA ALA A 12 -18.32 6.69 -17.84
C ALA A 12 -17.03 6.85 -17.01
N THR A 13 -16.93 7.93 -16.28
CA THR A 13 -15.99 8.15 -15.20
C THR A 13 -16.55 7.41 -14.00
N GLU A 14 -15.83 6.42 -13.53
CA GLU A 14 -16.06 5.78 -12.24
C GLU A 14 -16.29 6.87 -11.20
N GLN A 15 -17.52 6.98 -10.71
CA GLN A 15 -17.86 8.00 -9.71
C GLN A 15 -17.21 7.57 -8.40
N LEU A 16 -16.14 8.24 -8.00
CA LEU A 16 -15.56 8.11 -6.67
C LEU A 16 -16.63 8.42 -5.62
N GLN A 17 -16.90 7.45 -4.78
CA GLN A 17 -17.80 7.61 -3.64
C GLN A 17 -16.97 7.93 -2.39
N LEU A 18 -17.55 8.69 -1.47
CA LEU A 18 -16.90 9.07 -0.20
C LEU A 18 -15.55 9.78 -0.39
N ALA A 19 -15.41 10.59 -1.46
CA ALA A 19 -14.19 11.32 -1.71
C ALA A 19 -14.00 12.44 -0.66
N GLU A 20 -12.83 12.43 -0.01
CA GLU A 20 -12.39 13.45 0.93
C GLU A 20 -10.95 13.87 0.58
N GLY A 21 -10.72 15.18 0.46
CA GLY A 21 -9.41 15.71 0.12
C GLY A 21 -9.05 16.91 0.99
N HIS A 22 -7.87 16.88 1.61
CA HIS A 22 -7.30 17.97 2.37
C HIS A 22 -5.86 18.23 1.94
N PRO A 23 -5.51 19.42 1.45
CA PRO A 23 -4.13 19.76 1.14
C PRO A 23 -3.30 19.74 2.43
N ARG A 24 -2.21 18.97 2.43
CA ARG A 24 -1.31 18.85 3.60
C ARG A 24 -0.03 19.62 3.43
N ILE A 25 0.59 19.50 2.26
CA ILE A 25 1.84 20.22 1.92
C ILE A 25 1.65 20.83 0.53
N PRO A 26 0.94 21.98 0.43
CA PRO A 26 0.61 22.59 -0.87
C PRO A 26 1.86 22.94 -1.71
N GLN A 27 2.99 23.20 -1.05
CA GLN A 27 4.27 23.51 -1.69
C GLN A 27 4.85 22.32 -2.46
N CYS A 28 4.54 21.09 -2.04
CA CYS A 28 5.01 19.87 -2.65
C CYS A 28 3.91 19.12 -3.42
N GLY A 29 2.71 19.68 -3.52
CA GLY A 29 1.58 19.05 -4.19
C GLY A 29 1.00 17.82 -3.49
N VAL A 30 1.32 17.60 -2.20
CA VAL A 30 0.88 16.45 -1.41
C VAL A 30 -0.43 16.75 -0.74
N SER A 31 -1.44 15.95 -1.05
CA SER A 31 -2.77 16.03 -0.47
C SER A 31 -3.13 14.72 0.24
N TYR A 32 -3.81 14.85 1.39
CA TYR A 32 -4.51 13.70 1.96
C TYR A 32 -5.82 13.56 1.20
N ALA A 33 -5.80 12.75 0.16
CA ALA A 33 -6.96 12.53 -0.68
C ALA A 33 -7.30 11.04 -0.72
N VAL A 34 -8.50 10.73 -0.29
CA VAL A 34 -9.04 9.37 -0.25
C VAL A 34 -10.40 9.34 -0.96
N GLY A 35 -10.68 8.24 -1.63
CA GLY A 35 -11.94 8.01 -2.31
C GLY A 35 -12.09 6.52 -2.61
N VAL A 36 -13.30 6.05 -2.78
CA VAL A 36 -13.58 4.64 -3.00
C VAL A 36 -14.35 4.49 -4.31
N ASP A 37 -13.81 3.70 -5.21
CA ASP A 37 -14.50 3.19 -6.40
C ASP A 37 -15.04 1.77 -6.17
N GLY A 38 -15.70 1.18 -7.15
CA GLY A 38 -16.27 -0.16 -7.03
C GLY A 38 -15.22 -1.26 -6.83
N ILE A 39 -14.01 -1.09 -7.39
CA ILE A 39 -12.91 -2.04 -7.23
C ILE A 39 -12.31 -1.91 -5.84
N ALA A 40 -11.99 -0.69 -5.41
CA ALA A 40 -11.46 -0.41 -4.08
C ALA A 40 -12.42 -0.90 -2.99
N LEU A 41 -13.74 -0.66 -3.15
CA LEU A 41 -14.75 -1.15 -2.22
C LEU A 41 -14.72 -2.67 -2.07
N SER A 42 -14.63 -3.39 -3.17
CA SER A 42 -14.56 -4.86 -3.14
C SER A 42 -13.32 -5.37 -2.41
N LEU A 43 -12.16 -4.72 -2.63
CA LEU A 43 -10.91 -5.08 -1.97
C LEU A 43 -10.92 -4.73 -0.47
N ILE A 44 -11.49 -3.57 -0.10
CA ILE A 44 -11.66 -3.16 1.30
C ILE A 44 -12.59 -4.13 2.03
N VAL A 45 -13.73 -4.49 1.43
CA VAL A 45 -14.66 -5.47 2.02
C VAL A 45 -14.00 -6.83 2.18
N MET A 46 -13.24 -7.29 1.19
CA MET A 46 -12.49 -8.53 1.28
C MET A 46 -11.49 -8.49 2.45
N ALA A 47 -10.71 -7.44 2.58
CA ALA A 47 -9.75 -7.26 3.68
C ALA A 47 -10.48 -7.22 5.05
N ALA A 48 -11.58 -6.47 5.16
CA ALA A 48 -12.37 -6.35 6.37
C ALA A 48 -13.05 -7.65 6.81
N ILE A 49 -13.31 -8.58 5.89
CA ILE A 49 -13.81 -9.93 6.21
C ILE A 49 -12.65 -10.87 6.57
N LEU A 50 -11.55 -10.81 5.83
CA LEU A 50 -10.42 -11.72 6.00
C LEU A 50 -9.69 -11.47 7.32
N THR A 51 -9.46 -10.22 7.70
CA THR A 51 -8.71 -9.88 8.92
C THR A 51 -9.34 -10.46 10.19
N PRO A 52 -10.64 -10.31 10.49
CA PRO A 52 -11.25 -10.95 11.65
C PRO A 52 -11.13 -12.48 11.64
N ILE A 53 -11.23 -13.11 10.46
CA ILE A 53 -11.07 -14.55 10.33
C ILE A 53 -9.63 -14.97 10.70
N CYS A 54 -8.63 -14.23 10.19
CA CYS A 54 -7.23 -14.46 10.53
C CYS A 54 -6.94 -14.23 12.01
N LEU A 55 -7.52 -13.20 12.63
CA LEU A 55 -7.40 -12.94 14.06
C LEU A 55 -8.00 -14.08 14.91
N LEU A 56 -9.17 -14.58 14.52
CA LEU A 56 -9.80 -15.72 15.18
C LEU A 56 -9.00 -17.01 15.01
N ALA A 57 -8.46 -17.26 13.81
CA ALA A 57 -7.62 -18.43 13.55
C ALA A 57 -6.32 -18.40 14.36
N ALA A 58 -5.73 -17.23 14.54
CA ALA A 58 -4.49 -17.05 15.30
C ALA A 58 -4.69 -16.96 16.83
N TRP A 59 -5.92 -17.01 17.31
CA TRP A 59 -6.23 -16.77 18.73
C TRP A 59 -5.43 -17.63 19.70
N ASN A 60 -5.25 -18.91 19.37
CA ASN A 60 -4.53 -19.86 20.20
C ASN A 60 -3.03 -19.95 19.91
N ASP A 61 -2.58 -19.48 18.74
CA ASP A 61 -1.19 -19.62 18.30
C ASP A 61 -0.22 -18.74 19.11
N VAL A 62 -0.72 -17.67 19.71
CA VAL A 62 0.08 -16.66 20.42
C VAL A 62 -0.16 -16.65 21.93
N SER A 63 -1.22 -17.34 22.40
CA SER A 63 -1.66 -17.30 23.82
C SER A 63 -0.67 -17.94 24.79
N GLU A 64 0.14 -18.89 24.34
CA GLU A 64 1.10 -19.61 25.20
C GLU A 64 2.29 -18.74 25.66
N GLU A 65 2.56 -17.61 24.99
CA GLU A 65 3.75 -16.78 25.25
C GLU A 65 3.49 -15.51 26.09
N GLY A 66 2.28 -15.34 26.60
CA GLY A 66 1.90 -14.28 27.55
C GLY A 66 1.16 -13.08 26.92
N TYR A 67 0.26 -12.50 27.71
CA TYR A 67 -0.70 -11.44 27.34
C TYR A 67 -0.11 -10.20 26.64
N SER A 68 1.12 -9.83 26.97
CA SER A 68 1.79 -8.67 26.35
C SER A 68 2.23 -8.94 24.90
N ARG A 69 2.53 -10.21 24.57
CA ARG A 69 2.96 -10.61 23.22
C ARG A 69 1.74 -10.76 22.31
N GLU A 70 0.67 -11.30 22.84
CA GLU A 70 -0.64 -11.38 22.17
C GLU A 70 -1.14 -10.00 21.71
N LYS A 71 -1.14 -9.02 22.62
CA LYS A 71 -1.56 -7.66 22.28
C LYS A 71 -0.77 -7.04 21.12
N ARG A 72 0.55 -7.23 21.13
CA ARG A 72 1.42 -6.70 20.07
C ARG A 72 1.15 -7.38 18.73
N TYR A 73 0.89 -8.68 18.74
CA TYR A 73 0.55 -9.41 17.53
C TYR A 73 -0.73 -8.88 16.89
N PHE A 74 -1.82 -8.85 17.66
CA PHE A 74 -3.10 -8.36 17.15
C PHE A 74 -3.06 -6.87 16.76
N ALA A 75 -2.32 -6.06 17.51
CA ALA A 75 -2.12 -4.65 17.15
C ALA A 75 -1.41 -4.49 15.80
N LEU A 76 -0.37 -5.29 15.51
CA LEU A 76 0.34 -5.26 14.23
C LEU A 76 -0.57 -5.71 13.08
N MET A 77 -1.43 -6.72 13.29
CA MET A 77 -2.40 -7.17 12.29
C MET A 77 -3.41 -6.07 11.94
N LEU A 78 -3.96 -5.39 12.96
CA LEU A 78 -4.91 -4.28 12.74
C LEU A 78 -4.25 -3.06 12.10
N VAL A 79 -2.99 -2.76 12.44
CA VAL A 79 -2.22 -1.69 11.78
C VAL A 79 -1.96 -2.05 10.31
N LEU A 80 -1.66 -3.31 10.01
CA LEU A 80 -1.50 -3.78 8.64
C LEU A 80 -2.79 -3.61 7.84
N GLU A 81 -3.93 -4.02 8.39
CA GLU A 81 -5.25 -3.81 7.77
C GLU A 81 -5.53 -2.33 7.51
N ALA A 82 -5.26 -1.46 8.49
CA ALA A 82 -5.46 -0.02 8.33
C ALA A 82 -4.63 0.56 7.17
N PHE A 83 -3.37 0.12 7.01
CA PHE A 83 -2.56 0.53 5.87
C PHE A 83 -3.05 -0.05 4.54
N MET A 84 -3.53 -1.31 4.51
CA MET A 84 -4.13 -1.89 3.31
C MET A 84 -5.36 -1.10 2.85
N VAL A 85 -6.26 -0.77 3.77
CA VAL A 85 -7.41 0.09 3.47
C VAL A 85 -6.95 1.45 2.95
N GLY A 86 -5.90 2.03 3.56
CA GLY A 86 -5.28 3.27 3.09
C GLY A 86 -4.76 3.20 1.66
N VAL A 87 -4.11 2.08 1.29
CA VAL A 87 -3.63 1.83 -0.09
C VAL A 87 -4.79 1.78 -1.08
N PHE A 88 -5.87 1.07 -0.76
CA PHE A 88 -7.02 0.93 -1.66
C PHE A 88 -7.85 2.21 -1.79
N ALA A 89 -7.89 3.03 -0.74
CA ALA A 89 -8.64 4.27 -0.73
C ALA A 89 -7.86 5.50 -1.21
N ALA A 90 -6.53 5.42 -1.36
CA ALA A 90 -5.71 6.55 -1.77
C ALA A 90 -6.01 7.00 -3.21
N THR A 91 -6.37 8.26 -3.41
CA THR A 91 -6.55 8.91 -4.71
C THR A 91 -5.42 9.89 -5.05
N ASP A 92 -4.45 10.02 -4.17
CA ASP A 92 -3.20 10.74 -4.36
C ASP A 92 -2.05 9.73 -4.49
N VAL A 93 -1.21 9.85 -5.55
CA VAL A 93 -0.14 8.88 -5.84
C VAL A 93 0.92 8.85 -4.76
N PHE A 94 1.22 10.01 -4.14
CA PHE A 94 2.19 10.06 -3.05
C PHE A 94 1.63 9.44 -1.77
N LEU A 95 0.36 9.68 -1.46
CA LEU A 95 -0.34 9.07 -0.33
C LEU A 95 -0.42 7.54 -0.50
N PHE A 96 -0.74 7.08 -1.71
CA PHE A 96 -0.67 5.66 -2.06
C PHE A 96 0.71 5.08 -1.76
N TYR A 97 1.78 5.73 -2.22
CA TYR A 97 3.16 5.33 -1.96
C TYR A 97 3.46 5.22 -0.47
N VAL A 98 3.06 6.22 0.32
CA VAL A 98 3.29 6.24 1.78
C VAL A 98 2.61 5.05 2.46
N PHE A 99 1.34 4.77 2.17
CA PHE A 99 0.64 3.62 2.75
C PHE A 99 1.24 2.29 2.27
N PHE A 100 1.59 2.20 0.99
CA PHE A 100 2.21 1.02 0.40
C PHE A 100 3.54 0.66 1.06
N GLU A 101 4.37 1.64 1.39
CA GLU A 101 5.63 1.44 2.12
C GLU A 101 5.40 1.23 3.63
N ALA A 102 4.44 1.93 4.22
CA ALA A 102 4.14 1.79 5.63
C ALA A 102 3.70 0.36 6.02
N MET A 103 3.07 -0.37 5.10
CA MET A 103 2.71 -1.79 5.30
C MET A 103 3.93 -2.68 5.58
N LEU A 104 5.14 -2.30 5.13
CA LEU A 104 6.35 -3.08 5.40
C LEU A 104 6.66 -3.16 6.89
N ILE A 105 6.34 -2.11 7.65
CA ILE A 105 6.65 -2.02 9.08
C ILE A 105 5.94 -3.12 9.87
N PRO A 106 4.60 -3.23 9.86
CA PRO A 106 3.92 -4.30 10.60
C PRO A 106 4.30 -5.70 10.10
N VAL A 107 4.47 -5.92 8.79
CA VAL A 107 4.87 -7.22 8.25
C VAL A 107 6.28 -7.61 8.71
N TYR A 108 7.24 -6.67 8.69
CA TYR A 108 8.59 -6.90 9.21
C TYR A 108 8.57 -7.35 10.66
N PHE A 109 7.77 -6.68 11.51
CA PHE A 109 7.64 -7.06 12.92
C PHE A 109 6.87 -8.35 13.12
N LEU A 110 5.85 -8.64 12.32
CA LEU A 110 5.12 -9.90 12.37
C LEU A 110 6.06 -11.09 12.08
N ILE A 111 6.86 -11.01 11.02
CA ILE A 111 7.84 -12.04 10.70
C ILE A 111 8.95 -12.08 11.77
N GLY A 112 9.54 -10.94 12.11
CA GLY A 112 10.73 -10.87 12.95
C GLY A 112 10.52 -11.21 14.43
N LEU A 113 9.32 -10.95 14.98
CA LEU A 113 9.00 -11.20 16.38
C LEU A 113 8.25 -12.51 16.60
N PHE A 114 7.36 -12.88 15.67
CA PHE A 114 6.43 -14.01 15.82
C PHE A 114 6.71 -15.16 14.86
N GLY A 115 7.73 -15.03 14.02
CA GLY A 115 8.15 -16.07 13.07
C GLY A 115 8.94 -17.20 13.67
N GLY A 116 9.30 -18.16 12.83
CA GLY A 116 10.03 -19.40 13.14
C GLY A 116 11.52 -19.20 13.47
N PRO A 117 12.32 -20.27 13.37
CA PRO A 117 13.73 -20.26 13.80
C PRO A 117 14.63 -19.26 13.05
N ARG A 118 14.38 -19.05 11.74
CA ARG A 118 15.16 -18.12 10.90
C ARG A 118 14.46 -16.79 10.63
N ARG A 119 13.50 -16.43 11.47
CA ARG A 119 12.64 -15.23 11.35
C ARG A 119 13.39 -13.93 11.08
N GLN A 120 14.55 -13.71 11.72
CA GLN A 120 15.32 -12.48 11.53
C GLN A 120 15.87 -12.35 10.11
N TYR A 121 16.42 -13.45 9.59
CA TYR A 121 16.91 -13.49 8.21
C TYR A 121 15.77 -13.25 7.21
N ALA A 122 14.64 -13.92 7.40
CA ALA A 122 13.47 -13.80 6.56
C ALA A 122 12.89 -12.37 6.58
N ALA A 123 12.75 -11.78 7.77
CA ALA A 123 12.26 -10.41 7.94
C ALA A 123 13.16 -9.37 7.28
N VAL A 124 14.49 -9.47 7.47
CA VAL A 124 15.45 -8.55 6.84
C VAL A 124 15.46 -8.72 5.33
N LYS A 125 15.44 -9.94 4.82
CA LYS A 125 15.40 -10.22 3.39
C LYS A 125 14.14 -9.64 2.75
N PHE A 126 12.97 -9.88 3.35
CA PHE A 126 11.70 -9.27 2.94
C PHE A 126 11.79 -7.75 2.88
N LEU A 127 12.30 -7.13 3.98
CA LEU A 127 12.41 -5.68 4.08
C LEU A 127 13.31 -5.10 2.99
N LEU A 128 14.49 -5.69 2.76
CA LEU A 128 15.45 -5.19 1.78
C LEU A 128 14.92 -5.28 0.35
N PHE A 129 14.31 -6.41 -0.03
CA PHE A 129 13.69 -6.56 -1.35
C PHE A 129 12.55 -5.55 -1.57
N SER A 130 11.64 -5.46 -0.60
CA SER A 130 10.48 -4.58 -0.70
C SER A 130 10.89 -3.11 -0.70
N LEU A 131 11.82 -2.71 0.18
CA LEU A 131 12.32 -1.34 0.24
C LEU A 131 13.06 -0.94 -1.04
N ALA A 132 13.88 -1.85 -1.62
CA ALA A 132 14.55 -1.58 -2.88
C ALA A 132 13.54 -1.32 -4.02
N GLY A 133 12.47 -2.14 -4.10
CA GLY A 133 11.37 -1.91 -5.03
C GLY A 133 10.66 -0.58 -4.79
N GLY A 134 10.38 -0.26 -3.54
CA GLY A 134 9.72 0.98 -3.14
C GLY A 134 10.53 2.23 -3.44
N LEU A 135 11.84 2.20 -3.25
CA LEU A 135 12.72 3.33 -3.63
C LEU A 135 12.71 3.58 -5.14
N ILE A 136 12.65 2.53 -5.96
CA ILE A 136 12.49 2.66 -7.42
C ILE A 136 11.12 3.29 -7.74
N MET A 137 10.05 2.86 -7.05
CA MET A 137 8.72 3.46 -7.21
C MET A 137 8.72 4.93 -6.79
N LEU A 138 9.41 5.32 -5.72
CA LEU A 138 9.50 6.71 -5.29
C LEU A 138 10.09 7.61 -6.39
N VAL A 139 11.14 7.16 -7.05
CA VAL A 139 11.71 7.89 -8.19
C VAL A 139 10.66 8.09 -9.29
N SER A 140 9.87 7.06 -9.59
CA SER A 140 8.80 7.15 -10.59
C SER A 140 7.66 8.05 -10.13
N VAL A 141 7.27 8.02 -8.86
CA VAL A 141 6.25 8.92 -8.27
C VAL A 141 6.68 10.38 -8.40
N ILE A 142 7.94 10.68 -8.08
CA ILE A 142 8.51 12.03 -8.22
C ILE A 142 8.58 12.45 -9.71
N ALA A 143 8.97 11.53 -10.59
CA ALA A 143 9.03 11.82 -12.03
C ALA A 143 7.64 12.11 -12.61
N VAL A 144 6.61 11.37 -12.18
CA VAL A 144 5.21 11.62 -12.59
C VAL A 144 4.73 12.98 -12.12
N TYR A 145 5.09 13.43 -10.92
CA TYR A 145 4.76 14.77 -10.43
C TYR A 145 5.35 15.88 -11.32
N PHE A 146 6.63 15.74 -11.70
CA PHE A 146 7.28 16.73 -12.56
C PHE A 146 6.79 16.69 -14.02
N ALA A 147 6.27 15.56 -14.46
CA ALA A 147 5.66 15.43 -15.79
C ALA A 147 4.17 15.85 -15.80
N GLY A 148 3.55 15.94 -14.65
CA GLY A 148 2.15 16.36 -14.49
C GLY A 148 1.99 17.87 -14.41
N PRO A 149 0.76 18.37 -14.21
CA PRO A 149 0.46 19.80 -14.13
C PRO A 149 1.09 20.49 -12.91
N GLY A 150 1.59 19.73 -11.93
CA GLY A 150 2.17 20.28 -10.70
C GLY A 150 1.15 21.01 -9.82
N GLY A 151 1.66 21.87 -8.93
CA GLY A 151 0.81 22.69 -8.06
C GLY A 151 0.39 21.97 -6.78
N SER A 152 -0.63 22.50 -6.08
CA SER A 152 -1.10 21.99 -4.79
C SER A 152 -1.72 20.59 -4.85
N ASP A 153 -2.23 20.21 -6.01
CA ASP A 153 -2.95 18.96 -6.26
C ASP A 153 -2.24 18.09 -7.31
N GLY A 154 -0.92 18.28 -7.43
CA GLY A 154 -0.10 17.68 -8.48
C GLY A 154 0.07 16.17 -8.38
N PHE A 155 -0.23 15.56 -7.23
CA PHE A 155 -0.22 14.10 -7.06
C PHE A 155 -1.60 13.44 -7.17
N LEU A 156 -2.69 14.22 -7.35
CA LEU A 156 -4.00 13.61 -7.56
C LEU A 156 -4.05 12.81 -8.85
N ILE A 157 -4.49 11.55 -8.76
CA ILE A 157 -4.57 10.63 -9.90
C ILE A 157 -5.45 11.22 -11.01
N GLU A 158 -6.53 11.89 -10.65
CA GLU A 158 -7.44 12.55 -11.59
C GLU A 158 -6.71 13.63 -12.42
N ASN A 159 -5.85 14.43 -11.78
CA ASN A 159 -5.09 15.49 -12.45
C ASN A 159 -3.95 14.94 -13.30
N LEU A 160 -3.37 13.81 -12.93
CA LEU A 160 -2.29 13.16 -13.68
C LEU A 160 -2.80 12.39 -14.88
N THR A 161 -4.03 11.85 -14.81
CA THR A 161 -4.60 11.02 -15.87
C THR A 161 -4.83 11.84 -17.14
N GLY A 162 -4.11 11.49 -18.21
CA GLY A 162 -4.20 12.16 -19.50
C GLY A 162 -3.47 13.52 -19.62
N ASN A 163 -2.86 14.01 -18.53
CA ASN A 163 -2.23 15.33 -18.49
C ASN A 163 -0.70 15.27 -18.25
N LEU A 164 -0.07 14.14 -18.53
CA LEU A 164 1.39 14.01 -18.43
C LEU A 164 2.08 14.58 -19.68
N ASP A 165 2.87 15.64 -19.48
CA ASP A 165 3.72 16.23 -20.51
C ASP A 165 5.14 15.64 -20.42
N ALA A 166 5.33 14.49 -21.05
CA ALA A 166 6.60 13.78 -21.07
C ALA A 166 6.81 13.04 -22.39
N SER A 167 8.08 12.86 -22.76
CA SER A 167 8.41 12.04 -23.94
C SER A 167 7.94 10.60 -23.76
N PRO A 168 7.60 9.88 -24.85
CA PRO A 168 7.21 8.48 -24.78
C PRO A 168 8.26 7.59 -24.08
N GLU A 169 9.52 7.96 -24.17
CA GLU A 169 10.61 7.26 -23.49
C GLU A 169 10.57 7.49 -21.97
N ALA A 170 10.35 8.73 -21.53
CA ALA A 170 10.22 9.05 -20.11
C ALA A 170 9.00 8.33 -19.48
N LEU A 171 7.87 8.32 -20.17
CA LEU A 171 6.67 7.58 -19.72
C LEU A 171 6.95 6.08 -19.58
N ARG A 172 7.73 5.49 -20.50
CA ARG A 172 8.13 4.07 -20.37
C ARG A 172 8.99 3.83 -19.15
N TRP A 173 9.95 4.71 -18.85
CA TRP A 173 10.80 4.55 -17.65
C TRP A 173 10.02 4.73 -16.36
N MET A 174 9.08 5.67 -16.30
CA MET A 174 8.16 5.80 -15.15
C MET A 174 7.35 4.51 -14.96
N PHE A 175 6.76 3.98 -16.04
CA PHE A 175 6.05 2.72 -16.01
C PHE A 175 6.93 1.55 -15.52
N VAL A 176 8.15 1.44 -16.04
CA VAL A 176 9.09 0.38 -15.64
C VAL A 176 9.41 0.48 -14.15
N GLY A 177 9.56 1.68 -13.59
CA GLY A 177 9.81 1.83 -12.17
C GLY A 177 8.64 1.37 -11.28
N PHE A 178 7.40 1.72 -11.63
CA PHE A 178 6.21 1.17 -10.97
C PHE A 178 6.11 -0.34 -11.15
N PHE A 179 6.35 -0.83 -12.38
CA PHE A 179 6.30 -2.25 -12.69
C PHE A 179 7.31 -3.07 -11.87
N ILE A 180 8.55 -2.59 -11.71
CA ILE A 180 9.57 -3.26 -10.89
C ILE A 180 9.12 -3.33 -9.43
N ALA A 181 8.60 -2.25 -8.87
CA ALA A 181 8.11 -2.23 -7.50
C ALA A 181 6.97 -3.23 -7.28
N PHE A 182 6.00 -3.23 -8.18
CA PHE A 182 4.90 -4.21 -8.12
C PHE A 182 5.38 -5.64 -8.39
N ALA A 183 6.35 -5.86 -9.29
CA ALA A 183 6.93 -7.16 -9.55
C ALA A 183 7.68 -7.72 -8.32
N VAL A 184 8.34 -6.87 -7.53
CA VAL A 184 8.93 -7.27 -6.25
C VAL A 184 7.84 -7.65 -5.25
N LYS A 185 6.79 -6.86 -5.13
CA LYS A 185 5.71 -7.06 -4.16
C LYS A 185 4.82 -8.26 -4.52
N ALA A 186 4.47 -8.41 -5.81
CA ALA A 186 3.69 -9.54 -6.36
C ALA A 186 4.57 -10.75 -6.74
N PRO A 187 5.63 -11.00 -6.06
CA PRO A 187 6.81 -11.83 -6.23
C PRO A 187 6.98 -12.46 -7.63
N MET A 188 7.18 -11.61 -8.63
CA MET A 188 7.44 -12.08 -10.00
C MET A 188 8.88 -12.58 -10.14
N TRP A 189 9.10 -13.56 -11.01
CA TRP A 189 10.45 -13.97 -11.38
C TRP A 189 11.18 -12.79 -12.09
N PRO A 190 12.44 -12.47 -11.77
CA PRO A 190 13.39 -13.13 -10.85
C PRO A 190 13.43 -12.55 -9.42
N VAL A 191 12.58 -11.58 -9.08
CA VAL A 191 12.63 -10.84 -7.80
C VAL A 191 11.79 -11.46 -6.66
N HIS A 192 11.39 -12.72 -6.80
CA HIS A 192 10.51 -13.45 -5.89
C HIS A 192 11.22 -14.17 -4.73
N THR A 193 12.55 -14.15 -4.67
CA THR A 193 13.33 -15.01 -3.76
C THR A 193 13.13 -14.70 -2.27
N TRP A 194 12.52 -13.58 -1.93
CA TRP A 194 12.17 -13.24 -0.56
C TRP A 194 10.93 -13.99 -0.07
N LEU A 195 10.00 -14.32 -0.99
CA LEU A 195 8.68 -14.90 -0.65
C LEU A 195 8.78 -16.25 0.06
N PRO A 196 9.52 -17.27 -0.43
CA PRO A 196 9.61 -18.56 0.23
C PRO A 196 10.15 -18.45 1.67
N ASP A 197 11.16 -17.62 1.89
CA ASP A 197 11.73 -17.43 3.22
C ASP A 197 10.76 -16.68 4.14
N ALA A 198 10.13 -15.61 3.65
CA ALA A 198 9.19 -14.81 4.43
C ALA A 198 7.96 -15.62 4.84
N HIS A 199 7.32 -16.33 3.90
CA HIS A 199 6.09 -17.09 4.18
C HIS A 199 6.35 -18.38 4.97
N THR A 200 7.52 -19.01 4.82
CA THR A 200 7.86 -20.19 5.63
C THR A 200 8.08 -19.81 7.09
N GLU A 201 8.65 -18.65 7.36
CA GLU A 201 8.96 -18.21 8.72
C GLU A 201 7.83 -17.39 9.36
N ALA A 202 6.96 -16.74 8.56
CA ALA A 202 5.87 -15.94 9.08
C ALA A 202 4.85 -16.77 9.87
N PRO A 203 4.20 -16.21 10.92
CA PRO A 203 3.06 -16.86 11.54
C PRO A 203 1.92 -17.01 10.52
N THR A 204 1.14 -18.09 10.63
CA THR A 204 0.13 -18.49 9.62
C THR A 204 -0.82 -17.34 9.26
N ALA A 205 -1.38 -16.64 10.23
CA ALA A 205 -2.29 -15.53 9.95
C ALA A 205 -1.58 -14.32 9.31
N GLY A 206 -0.31 -14.05 9.67
CA GLY A 206 0.49 -13.02 9.04
C GLY A 206 0.94 -13.36 7.61
N SER A 207 0.89 -14.64 7.24
CA SER A 207 1.16 -15.12 5.88
C SER A 207 -0.08 -15.08 4.98
N VAL A 208 -1.29 -15.03 5.56
CA VAL A 208 -2.57 -15.02 4.82
C VAL A 208 -3.01 -13.60 4.47
N ILE A 209 -2.75 -12.63 5.34
CA ILE A 209 -3.03 -11.22 5.10
C ILE A 209 -1.90 -10.59 4.27
#